data_eaa1fc5056bfd60cb8018a3b3bfc39d0
#
_entry.id   eaa1fc5056bfd60cb8018a3b3bfc39d0
#
_cell.length_a   1.000
_cell.length_b   1.000
_cell.length_c   1.000
_cell.angle_alpha   90.00
_cell.angle_beta   90.00
_cell.angle_gamma   90.00
#
_symmetry.space_group_name_H-M   'P 1'
#
loop_
_entity.id
_entity.type
_entity.pdbx_description
1 polymer ?
#
loop_
_entity_poly.entity_id
_entity_poly.type
_entity_poly.pdbx_seq_one_letter_code
_entity_poly.pdbx_strand_id
1 'polypeptide(L)'
;MCIRDRSIIYPARINNIKRQIEVYKHLKGKVKEQIKIKFVGTGPCYEELRKIIAGDSQFECLGFRNDVLDLLQKSNYMMLFSTTEGLPITLIEASMCGCPIICNDVGGNLEIAHDGENAFIANSWNELVCVLNSLLDIPKDDYMAMCAKSREIYLSRFTFDMFKQKYLELFSIL
;
A
#
# COMPACT_ATOMS: atom_id res chain seq x y z
N MET A 1 0.41 7.72 -22.44
CA MET A 1 -0.36 6.57 -21.99
C MET A 1 -1.58 7.11 -21.25
N CYS A 2 -2.78 6.91 -21.79
CA CYS A 2 -4.00 7.37 -21.15
C CYS A 2 -4.24 6.45 -19.95
N ILE A 3 -3.99 6.94 -18.76
CA ILE A 3 -4.11 6.13 -17.53
C ILE A 3 -5.62 6.05 -17.21
N ARG A 4 -6.33 5.14 -17.87
CA ARG A 4 -7.73 4.85 -17.55
C ARG A 4 -7.87 3.96 -16.31
N ASP A 5 -6.89 3.09 -16.04
CA ASP A 5 -6.95 2.13 -14.94
C ASP A 5 -5.92 2.49 -13.85
N ARG A 6 -6.28 2.24 -12.59
CA ARG A 6 -5.38 2.33 -11.42
C ARG A 6 -5.12 0.94 -10.88
N SER A 7 -3.85 0.53 -10.94
CA SER A 7 -3.38 -0.72 -10.33
C SER A 7 -2.93 -0.46 -8.90
N ILE A 8 -3.54 -1.17 -7.96
CA ILE A 8 -3.22 -1.10 -6.53
C ILE A 8 -2.67 -2.45 -6.12
N ILE A 9 -1.55 -2.45 -5.43
CA ILE A 9 -0.94 -3.66 -4.88
C ILE A 9 -1.10 -3.70 -3.36
N TYR A 10 -1.42 -4.87 -2.81
CA TYR A 10 -1.50 -5.12 -1.37
C TYR A 10 -0.56 -6.27 -0.98
N PRO A 11 0.74 -5.99 -0.77
CA PRO A 11 1.72 -7.01 -0.41
C PRO A 11 1.70 -7.21 1.11
N ALA A 12 1.16 -8.32 1.56
CA ALA A 12 1.11 -8.69 2.97
C ALA A 12 0.79 -10.17 3.16
N ARG A 13 1.11 -10.71 4.34
CA ARG A 13 0.59 -12.02 4.76
C ARG A 13 -0.94 -11.96 4.79
N ILE A 14 -1.61 -12.93 4.15
CA ILE A 14 -3.07 -12.95 4.05
C ILE A 14 -3.66 -13.56 5.33
N ASN A 15 -4.18 -12.68 6.19
CA ASN A 15 -4.73 -13.04 7.49
C ASN A 15 -5.74 -11.97 7.99
N ASN A 16 -6.37 -12.23 9.14
CA ASN A 16 -7.37 -11.33 9.71
C ASN A 16 -6.78 -9.96 10.14
N ILE A 17 -5.51 -9.91 10.53
CA ILE A 17 -4.85 -8.64 10.90
C ILE A 17 -4.74 -7.72 9.68
N LYS A 18 -4.40 -8.27 8.53
CA LYS A 18 -4.24 -7.51 7.28
C LYS A 18 -5.55 -7.34 6.49
N ARG A 19 -6.65 -7.92 6.95
CA ARG A 19 -8.04 -7.67 6.55
C ARG A 19 -8.35 -7.77 5.05
N GLN A 20 -7.59 -8.52 4.26
CA GLN A 20 -7.80 -8.59 2.80
C GLN A 20 -9.20 -9.11 2.43
N ILE A 21 -9.75 -10.05 3.20
CA ILE A 21 -11.12 -10.55 3.00
C ILE A 21 -12.16 -9.46 3.27
N GLU A 22 -11.96 -8.68 4.35
CA GLU A 22 -12.84 -7.57 4.68
C GLU A 22 -12.74 -6.45 3.63
N VAL A 23 -11.51 -6.11 3.20
CA VAL A 23 -11.26 -5.18 2.10
C VAL A 23 -12.06 -5.58 0.88
N TYR A 24 -11.95 -6.84 0.43
CA TYR A 24 -12.76 -7.33 -0.69
C TYR A 24 -14.25 -7.16 -0.46
N LYS A 25 -14.77 -7.64 0.67
CA LYS A 25 -16.20 -7.60 1.00
C LYS A 25 -16.77 -6.18 1.02
N HIS A 26 -15.97 -5.22 1.51
CA HIS A 26 -16.43 -3.83 1.60
C HIS A 26 -16.27 -3.04 0.30
N LEU A 27 -15.32 -3.41 -0.57
CA LEU A 27 -15.06 -2.71 -1.83
C LEU A 27 -15.85 -3.24 -3.01
N LYS A 28 -16.18 -4.54 -3.02
CA LYS A 28 -16.90 -5.20 -4.11
C LYS A 28 -18.17 -4.44 -4.49
N GLY A 29 -18.29 -4.06 -5.77
CA GLY A 29 -19.41 -3.32 -6.32
C GLY A 29 -19.54 -1.87 -5.86
N LYS A 30 -18.55 -1.33 -5.11
CA LYS A 30 -18.54 0.06 -4.63
C LYS A 30 -17.42 0.90 -5.22
N VAL A 31 -16.39 0.27 -5.78
CA VAL A 31 -15.29 0.95 -6.45
C VAL A 31 -15.45 0.88 -7.95
N LYS A 32 -15.03 1.95 -8.63
CA LYS A 32 -15.10 2.08 -10.10
C LYS A 32 -14.34 0.94 -10.78
N GLU A 33 -14.82 0.44 -11.93
CA GLU A 33 -14.26 -0.73 -12.63
C GLU A 33 -12.79 -0.59 -13.04
N GLN A 34 -12.32 0.64 -13.19
CA GLN A 34 -10.93 0.96 -13.51
C GLN A 34 -9.96 0.75 -12.33
N ILE A 35 -10.48 0.55 -11.12
CA ILE A 35 -9.65 0.21 -9.95
C ILE A 35 -9.39 -1.29 -9.95
N LYS A 36 -8.12 -1.67 -9.98
CA LYS A 36 -7.65 -3.06 -9.96
C LYS A 36 -6.80 -3.29 -8.72
N ILE A 37 -7.14 -4.28 -7.91
CA ILE A 37 -6.47 -4.57 -6.64
C ILE A 37 -5.84 -5.96 -6.69
N LYS A 38 -4.53 -6.03 -6.42
CA LYS A 38 -3.74 -7.27 -6.43
C LYS A 38 -3.26 -7.59 -5.02
N PHE A 39 -3.76 -8.67 -4.46
CA PHE A 39 -3.29 -9.19 -3.19
C PHE A 39 -2.05 -10.07 -3.42
N VAL A 40 -0.94 -9.73 -2.75
CA VAL A 40 0.34 -10.43 -2.89
C VAL A 40 0.74 -11.02 -1.54
N GLY A 41 0.96 -12.31 -1.51
CA GLY A 41 1.32 -13.07 -0.32
C GLY A 41 0.48 -14.32 -0.15
N THR A 42 0.78 -15.05 0.90
CA THR A 42 0.05 -16.22 1.37
C THR A 42 -0.23 -16.11 2.86
N GLY A 43 -1.02 -17.02 3.41
CA GLY A 43 -1.33 -17.03 4.83
C GLY A 43 -2.57 -17.85 5.14
N PRO A 44 -3.02 -17.84 6.41
CA PRO A 44 -4.15 -18.67 6.84
C PRO A 44 -5.46 -18.41 6.07
N CYS A 45 -5.66 -17.18 5.59
CA CYS A 45 -6.88 -16.77 4.88
C CYS A 45 -6.73 -16.77 3.35
N TYR A 46 -5.60 -17.26 2.79
CA TYR A 46 -5.32 -17.19 1.35
C TYR A 46 -6.33 -17.97 0.52
N GLU A 47 -6.62 -19.22 0.88
CA GLU A 47 -7.54 -20.06 0.09
C GLU A 47 -8.99 -19.55 0.15
N GLU A 48 -9.42 -18.98 1.29
CA GLU A 48 -10.71 -18.34 1.41
C GLU A 48 -10.78 -17.09 0.50
N LEU A 49 -9.79 -16.21 0.58
CA LEU A 49 -9.73 -15.01 -0.25
C LEU A 49 -9.76 -15.36 -1.73
N ARG A 50 -8.93 -16.33 -2.17
CA ARG A 50 -8.85 -16.79 -3.54
C ARG A 50 -10.20 -17.30 -4.08
N LYS A 51 -10.95 -18.04 -3.23
CA LYS A 51 -12.28 -18.54 -3.58
C LYS A 51 -13.31 -17.44 -3.74
N ILE A 52 -13.35 -16.47 -2.82
CA ILE A 52 -14.39 -15.42 -2.85
C ILE A 52 -14.18 -14.39 -3.95
N ILE A 53 -12.92 -14.17 -4.40
CA ILE A 53 -12.63 -13.24 -5.51
C ILE A 53 -12.64 -13.94 -6.88
N ALA A 54 -12.81 -15.26 -6.93
CA ALA A 54 -12.78 -16.00 -8.19
C ALA A 54 -13.81 -15.46 -9.19
N GLY A 55 -13.34 -15.13 -10.40
CA GLY A 55 -14.18 -14.54 -11.46
C GLY A 55 -14.42 -13.04 -11.35
N ASP A 56 -13.90 -12.37 -10.31
CA ASP A 56 -13.96 -10.92 -10.20
C ASP A 56 -12.81 -10.28 -10.98
N SER A 57 -13.12 -9.43 -11.96
CA SER A 57 -12.12 -8.80 -12.82
C SER A 57 -11.35 -7.65 -12.17
N GLN A 58 -11.79 -7.19 -10.99
CA GLN A 58 -11.17 -6.10 -10.26
C GLN A 58 -10.15 -6.56 -9.20
N PHE A 59 -10.26 -7.82 -8.76
CA PHE A 59 -9.45 -8.35 -7.66
C PHE A 59 -8.69 -9.60 -8.10
N GLU A 60 -7.42 -9.66 -7.73
CA GLU A 60 -6.53 -10.77 -8.08
C GLU A 60 -5.69 -11.20 -6.87
N CYS A 61 -5.53 -12.52 -6.68
CA CYS A 61 -4.58 -13.10 -5.73
C CYS A 61 -3.37 -13.63 -6.48
N LEU A 62 -2.21 -13.00 -6.30
CA LEU A 62 -0.96 -13.40 -6.95
C LEU A 62 -0.20 -14.49 -6.19
N GLY A 63 -0.63 -14.85 -4.99
CA GLY A 63 0.10 -15.78 -4.13
C GLY A 63 1.43 -15.22 -3.62
N PHE A 64 2.32 -16.10 -3.19
CA PHE A 64 3.66 -15.71 -2.78
C PHE A 64 4.48 -15.22 -3.98
N ARG A 65 5.14 -14.07 -3.82
CA ARG A 65 6.01 -13.47 -4.83
C ARG A 65 7.33 -13.04 -4.20
N ASN A 66 8.43 -13.24 -4.90
CA ASN A 66 9.77 -12.77 -4.53
C ASN A 66 10.19 -11.49 -5.29
N ASP A 67 9.37 -11.04 -6.25
CA ASP A 67 9.54 -9.85 -7.07
C ASP A 67 8.63 -8.69 -6.63
N VAL A 68 8.38 -8.54 -5.33
CA VAL A 68 7.45 -7.52 -4.78
C VAL A 68 7.88 -6.10 -5.17
N LEU A 69 9.18 -5.81 -5.20
CA LEU A 69 9.68 -4.50 -5.61
C LEU A 69 9.34 -4.17 -7.06
N ASP A 70 9.47 -5.14 -7.96
CA ASP A 70 9.09 -4.96 -9.37
C ASP A 70 7.57 -4.75 -9.52
N LEU A 71 6.78 -5.44 -8.70
CA LEU A 71 5.33 -5.25 -8.68
C LEU A 71 4.94 -3.87 -8.14
N LEU A 72 5.61 -3.36 -7.11
CA LEU A 72 5.43 -2.01 -6.58
C LEU A 72 5.75 -0.96 -7.65
N GLN A 73 6.88 -1.09 -8.36
CA GLN A 73 7.25 -0.16 -9.45
C GLN A 73 6.26 -0.15 -10.62
N LYS A 74 5.54 -1.25 -10.85
CA LYS A 74 4.53 -1.39 -11.91
C LYS A 74 3.12 -1.01 -11.45
N SER A 75 2.92 -0.76 -10.16
CA SER A 75 1.64 -0.40 -9.57
C SER A 75 1.53 1.13 -9.40
N ASN A 76 0.31 1.66 -9.42
CA ASN A 76 0.09 3.08 -9.17
C ASN A 76 0.12 3.40 -7.68
N TYR A 77 -0.43 2.52 -6.86
CA TYR A 77 -0.50 2.71 -5.40
C TYR A 77 -0.23 1.39 -4.68
N MET A 78 0.31 1.51 -3.47
CA MET A 78 0.36 0.43 -2.50
C MET A 78 -0.71 0.64 -1.43
N MET A 79 -1.44 -0.41 -1.07
CA MET A 79 -2.46 -0.36 -0.04
C MET A 79 -2.10 -1.24 1.15
N LEU A 80 -2.35 -0.73 2.36
CA LEU A 80 -2.27 -1.47 3.62
C LEU A 80 -3.39 -1.01 4.56
N PHE A 81 -4.37 -1.88 4.83
CA PHE A 81 -5.53 -1.56 5.66
C PHE A 81 -5.69 -2.59 6.79
N SER A 82 -4.87 -2.45 7.82
CA SER A 82 -4.69 -3.44 8.88
C SER A 82 -5.42 -3.06 10.17
N THR A 83 -5.60 -4.02 11.08
CA THR A 83 -6.09 -3.74 12.43
C THR A 83 -4.99 -3.27 13.37
N THR A 84 -3.75 -3.70 13.13
CA THR A 84 -2.57 -3.31 13.90
C THR A 84 -1.30 -3.47 13.08
N GLU A 85 -0.35 -2.58 13.30
CA GLU A 85 0.99 -2.61 12.71
C GLU A 85 2.04 -2.18 13.76
N GLY A 86 3.28 -2.67 13.56
CA GLY A 86 4.45 -2.02 14.15
C GLY A 86 4.93 -0.89 13.22
N LEU A 87 6.13 -1.03 12.66
CA LEU A 87 6.62 -0.24 11.53
C LEU A 87 6.60 -1.13 10.27
N PRO A 88 5.64 -0.97 9.36
CA PRO A 88 5.47 -1.91 8.25
C PRO A 88 6.52 -1.75 7.17
N ILE A 89 7.36 -2.76 7.01
CA ILE A 89 8.44 -2.78 6.01
C ILE A 89 7.88 -2.59 4.59
N THR A 90 6.70 -3.10 4.30
CA THR A 90 6.07 -2.96 2.98
C THR A 90 5.74 -1.52 2.60
N LEU A 91 5.45 -0.63 3.58
CA LEU A 91 5.31 0.81 3.32
C LEU A 91 6.68 1.46 3.03
N ILE A 92 7.74 1.01 3.71
CA ILE A 92 9.11 1.46 3.42
C ILE A 92 9.52 1.02 2.00
N GLU A 93 9.21 -0.22 1.61
CA GLU A 93 9.46 -0.74 0.26
C GLU A 93 8.68 0.04 -0.81
N ALA A 94 7.41 0.38 -0.53
CA ALA A 94 6.61 1.24 -1.42
C ALA A 94 7.26 2.62 -1.58
N SER A 95 7.67 3.25 -0.48
CA SER A 95 8.36 4.54 -0.51
C SER A 95 9.70 4.45 -1.22
N MET A 96 10.45 3.38 -1.05
CA MET A 96 11.69 3.11 -1.80
C MET A 96 11.45 3.06 -3.31
N CYS A 97 10.32 2.51 -3.75
CA CYS A 97 9.92 2.44 -5.16
C CYS A 97 9.28 3.74 -5.67
N GLY A 98 9.07 4.75 -4.82
CA GLY A 98 8.31 5.95 -5.16
C GLY A 98 6.82 5.66 -5.42
N CYS A 99 6.28 4.61 -4.80
CA CYS A 99 4.88 4.22 -4.94
C CYS A 99 4.06 4.90 -3.83
N PRO A 100 3.08 5.75 -4.15
CA PRO A 100 2.21 6.36 -3.15
C PRO A 100 1.37 5.34 -2.39
N ILE A 101 1.02 5.68 -1.15
CA ILE A 101 0.45 4.76 -0.18
C ILE A 101 -1.04 5.07 0.05
N ILE A 102 -1.83 4.02 0.29
CA ILE A 102 -3.19 4.10 0.82
C ILE A 102 -3.21 3.25 2.09
N CYS A 103 -3.43 3.87 3.24
CA CYS A 103 -3.46 3.11 4.49
C CYS A 103 -4.43 3.71 5.51
N ASN A 104 -4.61 3.01 6.63
CA ASN A 104 -5.29 3.54 7.79
C ASN A 104 -4.27 3.97 8.86
N ASP A 105 -4.73 4.79 9.81
CA ASP A 105 -3.92 5.26 10.94
C ASP A 105 -3.86 4.17 12.02
N VAL A 106 -2.89 3.26 11.89
CA VAL A 106 -2.59 2.23 12.89
C VAL A 106 -1.10 2.01 13.04
N GLY A 107 -0.64 1.88 14.28
CA GLY A 107 0.78 1.65 14.60
C GLY A 107 1.69 2.71 13.98
N GLY A 108 2.77 2.28 13.34
CA GLY A 108 3.76 3.15 12.71
C GLY A 108 3.46 3.54 11.26
N ASN A 109 2.23 3.36 10.76
CA ASN A 109 1.89 3.71 9.38
C ASN A 109 2.18 5.19 9.07
N LEU A 110 1.80 6.10 9.98
CA LEU A 110 1.98 7.54 9.80
C LEU A 110 3.44 8.02 9.91
N GLU A 111 4.36 7.15 10.34
CA GLU A 111 5.78 7.48 10.28
C GLU A 111 6.30 7.48 8.82
N ILE A 112 5.58 6.82 7.91
CA ILE A 112 5.96 6.66 6.50
C ILE A 112 4.94 7.32 5.59
N ALA A 113 3.65 7.21 5.92
CA ALA A 113 2.53 7.68 5.12
C ALA A 113 2.03 9.03 5.63
N HIS A 114 2.25 10.09 4.86
CA HIS A 114 1.80 11.45 5.19
C HIS A 114 0.64 11.83 4.29
N ASP A 115 -0.53 12.04 4.89
CA ASP A 115 -1.77 12.33 4.16
C ASP A 115 -1.64 13.59 3.29
N GLY A 116 -2.08 13.49 2.04
CA GLY A 116 -1.99 14.56 1.04
C GLY A 116 -0.57 14.81 0.47
N GLU A 117 0.49 14.21 1.03
CA GLU A 117 1.86 14.35 0.53
C GLU A 117 2.28 13.13 -0.33
N ASN A 118 2.38 11.96 0.29
CA ASN A 118 2.73 10.70 -0.35
C ASN A 118 1.68 9.61 -0.13
N ALA A 119 0.61 9.91 0.59
CA ALA A 119 -0.39 8.93 0.98
C ALA A 119 -1.81 9.51 0.99
N PHE A 120 -2.77 8.61 1.03
CA PHE A 120 -4.16 8.83 1.41
C PHE A 120 -4.46 8.00 2.65
N ILE A 121 -4.94 8.66 3.71
CA ILE A 121 -5.30 8.00 4.96
C ILE A 121 -6.81 7.81 4.99
N ALA A 122 -7.24 6.57 5.26
CA ALA A 122 -8.65 6.21 5.40
C ALA A 122 -8.84 5.38 6.67
N ASN A 123 -9.68 5.83 7.59
CA ASN A 123 -9.90 5.18 8.89
C ASN A 123 -11.24 4.43 8.96
N SER A 124 -12.03 4.49 7.91
CA SER A 124 -13.26 3.74 7.76
C SER A 124 -13.38 3.12 6.37
N TRP A 125 -14.26 2.13 6.23
CA TRP A 125 -14.56 1.52 4.95
C TRP A 125 -15.14 2.50 3.93
N ASN A 126 -15.97 3.45 4.40
CA ASN A 126 -16.54 4.48 3.52
C ASN A 126 -15.46 5.44 3.01
N GLU A 127 -14.55 5.88 3.88
CA GLU A 127 -13.42 6.70 3.47
C GLU A 127 -12.53 5.96 2.47
N LEU A 128 -12.24 4.66 2.71
CA LEU A 128 -11.45 3.86 1.77
C LEU A 128 -12.12 3.80 0.39
N VAL A 129 -13.44 3.58 0.32
CA VAL A 129 -14.19 3.61 -0.95
C VAL A 129 -14.10 4.97 -1.62
N CYS A 130 -14.25 6.07 -0.86
CA CYS A 130 -14.13 7.44 -1.39
C CYS A 130 -12.73 7.70 -1.93
N VAL A 131 -11.69 7.37 -1.17
CA VAL A 131 -10.29 7.49 -1.61
C VAL A 131 -10.06 6.74 -2.91
N LEU A 132 -10.41 5.45 -2.96
CA LEU A 132 -10.17 4.62 -4.14
C LEU A 132 -10.87 5.19 -5.39
N ASN A 133 -12.09 5.65 -5.25
CA ASN A 133 -12.85 6.23 -6.37
C ASN A 133 -12.29 7.58 -6.84
N SER A 134 -11.68 8.38 -5.95
CA SER A 134 -11.05 9.66 -6.29
C SER A 134 -9.71 9.50 -7.03
N LEU A 135 -9.05 8.34 -6.94
CA LEU A 135 -7.75 8.11 -7.58
C LEU A 135 -7.76 8.32 -9.10
N LEU A 136 -8.92 8.13 -9.74
CA LEU A 136 -9.07 8.31 -11.19
C LEU A 136 -9.06 9.78 -11.59
N ASP A 137 -9.40 10.67 -10.67
CA ASP A 137 -9.56 12.10 -10.89
C ASP A 137 -8.30 12.89 -10.53
N ILE A 138 -7.26 12.21 -9.98
CA ILE A 138 -5.99 12.84 -9.59
C ILE A 138 -5.22 13.26 -10.85
N PRO A 139 -4.86 14.55 -10.98
CA PRO A 139 -4.03 15.04 -12.07
C PRO A 139 -2.68 14.33 -12.10
N LYS A 140 -2.11 14.21 -13.31
CA LYS A 140 -0.82 13.52 -13.49
C LYS A 140 0.30 14.17 -12.68
N ASP A 141 0.33 15.49 -12.62
CA ASP A 141 1.41 16.22 -11.95
C ASP A 141 1.32 16.03 -10.43
N ASP A 142 0.11 16.02 -9.86
CA ASP A 142 -0.13 15.73 -8.45
C ASP A 142 0.29 14.28 -8.10
N TYR A 143 -0.06 13.33 -8.94
CA TYR A 143 0.40 11.94 -8.78
C TYR A 143 1.93 11.83 -8.83
N MET A 144 2.58 12.52 -9.76
CA MET A 144 4.05 12.53 -9.86
C MET A 144 4.70 13.21 -8.64
N ALA A 145 4.08 14.26 -8.10
CA ALA A 145 4.53 14.88 -6.85
C ALA A 145 4.44 13.89 -5.67
N MET A 146 3.36 13.14 -5.56
CA MET A 146 3.22 12.09 -4.55
C MET A 146 4.29 11.00 -4.68
N CYS A 147 4.59 10.57 -5.90
CA CYS A 147 5.66 9.59 -6.16
C CYS A 147 7.03 10.13 -5.73
N ALA A 148 7.35 11.37 -6.07
CA ALA A 148 8.59 12.02 -5.69
C ALA A 148 8.70 12.16 -4.16
N LYS A 149 7.61 12.54 -3.50
CA LYS A 149 7.55 12.66 -2.03
C LYS A 149 7.71 11.31 -1.33
N SER A 150 7.09 10.25 -1.84
CA SER A 150 7.33 8.88 -1.34
C SER A 150 8.82 8.55 -1.36
N ARG A 151 9.49 8.79 -2.48
CA ARG A 151 10.92 8.52 -2.63
C ARG A 151 11.78 9.39 -1.71
N GLU A 152 11.45 10.66 -1.55
CA GLU A 152 12.12 11.60 -0.64
C GLU A 152 12.07 11.10 0.81
N ILE A 153 10.90 10.67 1.29
CA ILE A 153 10.72 10.13 2.65
C ILE A 153 11.62 8.92 2.87
N TYR A 154 11.68 7.99 1.91
CA TYR A 154 12.60 6.85 2.00
C TYR A 154 14.06 7.30 2.10
N LEU A 155 14.50 8.16 1.19
CA LEU A 155 15.91 8.60 1.12
C LEU A 155 16.35 9.36 2.37
N SER A 156 15.46 10.14 2.97
CA SER A 156 15.77 10.95 4.15
C SER A 156 15.69 10.19 5.49
N ARG A 157 15.01 9.02 5.55
CA ARG A 157 14.70 8.40 6.84
C ARG A 157 14.98 6.90 6.92
N PHE A 158 14.87 6.16 5.81
CA PHE A 158 14.77 4.69 5.82
C PHE A 158 15.86 3.98 5.00
N THR A 159 16.90 4.69 4.54
CA THR A 159 18.04 4.04 3.91
C THR A 159 18.89 3.30 4.94
N PHE A 160 19.65 2.30 4.47
CA PHE A 160 20.58 1.57 5.34
C PHE A 160 21.62 2.49 5.98
N ASP A 161 22.09 3.51 5.26
CA ASP A 161 23.08 4.46 5.79
C ASP A 161 22.47 5.31 6.92
N MET A 162 21.22 5.77 6.79
CA MET A 162 20.52 6.47 7.85
C MET A 162 20.31 5.60 9.08
N PHE A 163 19.92 4.33 8.88
CA PHE A 163 19.81 3.36 9.96
C PHE A 163 21.16 3.16 10.67
N LYS A 164 22.22 2.92 9.91
CA LYS A 164 23.57 2.73 10.44
C LYS A 164 24.06 3.94 11.26
N GLN A 165 23.85 5.14 10.72
CA GLN A 165 24.23 6.38 11.40
C GLN A 165 23.51 6.51 12.75
N LYS A 166 22.18 6.40 12.77
CA LYS A 166 21.38 6.48 14.01
C LYS A 166 21.77 5.42 15.03
N TYR A 167 22.08 4.21 14.55
CA TYR A 167 22.53 3.13 15.42
C TYR A 167 23.88 3.42 16.06
N LEU A 168 24.86 3.93 15.30
CA LEU A 168 26.16 4.32 15.81
C LEU A 168 26.07 5.49 16.81
N GLU A 169 25.23 6.48 16.54
CA GLU A 169 24.93 7.59 17.46
C GLU A 169 24.40 7.07 18.80
N LEU A 170 23.46 6.12 18.79
CA LEU A 170 22.91 5.52 20.01
C LEU A 170 23.99 4.86 20.87
N PHE A 171 24.97 4.17 20.26
CA PHE A 171 26.06 3.50 20.98
C PHE A 171 27.21 4.42 21.37
N SER A 172 27.33 5.61 20.75
CA SER A 172 28.36 6.60 21.13
C SER A 172 27.99 7.38 22.40
N ILE A 173 26.73 7.27 22.86
CA ILE A 173 26.22 7.93 24.07
C ILE A 173 26.38 6.99 25.31
N LEU A 174 26.71 5.72 25.12
CA LEU A 174 26.96 4.73 26.17
C LEU A 174 28.46 4.62 26.47
#